data_4728fadeb632b428434e002b29ad0d1e
#
_entry.id   4728fadeb632b428434e002b29ad0d1e
#
_cell.length_a   1.000
_cell.length_b   1.000
_cell.length_c   1.000
_cell.angle_alpha   90.00
_cell.angle_beta   90.00
_cell.angle_gamma   90.00
#
_symmetry.space_group_name_H-M   'P 1'
#
loop_
_entity.id
_entity.type
_entity.pdbx_description
1 polymer ?
#
loop_
_entity_poly.entity_id
_entity_poly.type
_entity_poly.pdbx_seq_one_letter_code
_entity_poly.pdbx_strand_id
1 'polypeptide(L)'
;DLARQWILQWPEHTASALIPLVFTKPSDNSEAALLALRLLYEQGHGELLQTVANRWQRTDVWSALEQLLKQGPMDIYPARIPKAPDFWHPAMWSRPRLITNNQPVTGDALEIIGEMLRFTQGGRFYSGLEQLKTFCQPQTLAAFAWDLFTAWQQAGAPAKDNWAFLALSLFGDESTARDLTTQILAWPQEGKSARAVSGLNILTLMNNDMALIQLHHISQRAKSRPLRDNAAEFLQVVAENRGLSQEELADRLVPTLGLDDPQALSFDFGPRQFTVRFDENLNPVIFDQQNVRQKSVPRLRADDDQLKAPEALARLKGLKKDATQVSKNLLPRLEAALRTTRRWSLADFHTLFVNHPFTRLVTQRLIWGVYPANEPRRLLNAFRVAAEGEFCNAQDEPIDLPADALIGIAHPLEMTAEMR
;
A
#
# COMPACT_ATOMS: atom_id res chain seq x y z
N ASP A 1 9.09 -15.31 -3.00
CA ASP A 1 8.62 -16.10 -1.86
C ASP A 1 9.40 -17.43 -1.81
N LEU A 2 10.47 -17.42 -0.99
CA LEU A 2 11.41 -18.56 -0.84
C LEU A 2 10.68 -19.85 -0.42
N ALA A 3 9.70 -19.77 0.45
CA ALA A 3 8.94 -20.92 0.90
C ALA A 3 8.16 -21.57 -0.26
N ARG A 4 7.51 -20.75 -1.08
CA ARG A 4 6.78 -21.23 -2.26
C ARG A 4 7.72 -21.88 -3.27
N GLN A 5 8.88 -21.28 -3.52
CA GLN A 5 9.90 -21.86 -4.41
C GLN A 5 10.38 -23.21 -3.88
N TRP A 6 10.67 -23.31 -2.58
CA TRP A 6 11.12 -24.54 -1.96
C TRP A 6 10.06 -25.65 -2.04
N ILE A 7 8.79 -25.34 -1.74
CA ILE A 7 7.65 -26.26 -1.84
C ILE A 7 7.56 -26.87 -3.26
N LEU A 8 7.67 -26.01 -4.29
CA LEU A 8 7.57 -26.44 -5.69
C LEU A 8 8.83 -27.15 -6.19
N GLN A 9 9.99 -26.84 -5.64
CA GLN A 9 11.25 -27.51 -5.98
C GLN A 9 11.34 -28.92 -5.40
N TRP A 10 10.73 -29.16 -4.22
CA TRP A 10 10.80 -30.43 -3.50
C TRP A 10 9.42 -30.98 -3.15
N PRO A 11 8.56 -31.28 -4.15
CA PRO A 11 7.16 -31.58 -3.91
C PRO A 11 6.97 -32.89 -3.13
N GLU A 12 7.79 -33.93 -3.36
CA GLU A 12 7.69 -35.20 -2.66
C GLU A 12 8.09 -35.09 -1.17
N HIS A 13 9.15 -34.36 -0.88
CA HIS A 13 9.59 -34.11 0.49
C HIS A 13 8.54 -33.28 1.25
N THR A 14 8.01 -32.25 0.59
CA THR A 14 6.93 -31.42 1.11
C THR A 14 5.70 -32.25 1.43
N ALA A 15 5.24 -33.08 0.50
CA ALA A 15 4.08 -33.97 0.71
C ALA A 15 4.30 -34.94 1.88
N SER A 16 5.47 -35.59 1.93
CA SER A 16 5.80 -36.55 2.98
C SER A 16 5.84 -35.93 4.38
N ALA A 17 6.32 -34.68 4.49
CA ALA A 17 6.40 -33.97 5.77
C ALA A 17 5.05 -33.37 6.20
N LEU A 18 4.25 -32.88 5.25
CA LEU A 18 3.07 -32.08 5.58
C LEU A 18 1.76 -32.88 5.65
N ILE A 19 1.62 -34.00 4.93
CA ILE A 19 0.40 -34.82 4.98
C ILE A 19 0.05 -35.24 6.41
N PRO A 20 0.98 -35.71 7.26
CA PRO A 20 0.65 -36.05 8.63
C PRO A 20 0.18 -34.86 9.46
N LEU A 21 0.71 -33.66 9.22
CA LEU A 21 0.37 -32.46 9.97
C LEU A 21 -1.08 -32.01 9.74
N VAL A 22 -1.62 -32.24 8.55
CA VAL A 22 -3.02 -31.89 8.21
C VAL A 22 -4.02 -32.65 9.09
N PHE A 23 -3.69 -33.86 9.51
CA PHE A 23 -4.55 -34.71 10.35
C PHE A 23 -4.26 -34.59 11.85
N THR A 24 -3.46 -33.63 12.27
CA THR A 24 -3.28 -33.29 13.70
C THR A 24 -4.44 -32.43 14.20
N LYS A 25 -4.41 -32.09 15.50
CA LYS A 25 -5.40 -31.13 16.03
C LYS A 25 -5.30 -29.79 15.29
N PRO A 26 -6.43 -29.13 15.02
CA PRO A 26 -6.44 -27.82 14.35
C PRO A 26 -5.46 -26.84 15.00
N SER A 27 -4.55 -26.30 14.21
CA SER A 27 -3.49 -25.39 14.62
C SER A 27 -2.98 -24.62 13.41
N ASP A 28 -2.27 -23.53 13.64
CA ASP A 28 -1.64 -22.74 12.54
C ASP A 28 -0.76 -23.64 11.66
N ASN A 29 -0.08 -24.62 12.24
CA ASN A 29 0.77 -25.55 11.50
C ASN A 29 -0.05 -26.49 10.60
N SER A 30 -1.20 -27.01 11.06
CA SER A 30 -2.05 -27.88 10.25
C SER A 30 -2.71 -27.13 9.11
N GLU A 31 -3.08 -25.86 9.32
CA GLU A 31 -3.62 -24.98 8.29
C GLU A 31 -2.54 -24.61 7.25
N ALA A 32 -1.34 -24.25 7.70
CA ALA A 32 -0.21 -23.95 6.82
C ALA A 32 0.18 -25.17 5.97
N ALA A 33 0.17 -26.37 6.58
CA ALA A 33 0.41 -27.62 5.87
C ALA A 33 -0.63 -27.88 4.78
N LEU A 34 -1.92 -27.68 5.08
CA LEU A 34 -2.99 -27.85 4.09
C LEU A 34 -2.86 -26.84 2.93
N LEU A 35 -2.49 -25.60 3.21
CA LEU A 35 -2.26 -24.58 2.17
C LEU A 35 -1.09 -24.95 1.25
N ALA A 36 0.00 -25.44 1.80
CA ALA A 36 1.15 -25.88 1.02
C ALA A 36 0.81 -27.10 0.14
N LEU A 37 0.05 -28.05 0.64
CA LEU A 37 -0.42 -29.20 -0.13
C LEU A 37 -1.44 -28.81 -1.21
N ARG A 38 -2.30 -27.82 -0.96
CA ARG A 38 -3.16 -27.23 -1.99
C ARG A 38 -2.37 -26.60 -3.10
N LEU A 39 -1.34 -25.82 -2.77
CA LEU A 39 -0.45 -25.25 -3.78
C LEU A 39 0.11 -26.34 -4.69
N LEU A 40 0.61 -27.45 -4.14
CA LEU A 40 1.08 -28.57 -4.92
C LEU A 40 -0.01 -29.19 -5.80
N TYR A 41 -1.21 -29.38 -5.25
CA TYR A 41 -2.36 -29.93 -5.98
C TYR A 41 -2.76 -29.05 -7.17
N GLU A 42 -2.85 -27.74 -6.96
CA GLU A 42 -3.17 -26.74 -8.00
C GLU A 42 -2.08 -26.64 -9.09
N GLN A 43 -0.83 -26.93 -8.74
CA GLN A 43 0.30 -26.99 -9.70
C GLN A 43 0.41 -28.34 -10.40
N GLY A 44 -0.59 -29.23 -10.28
CA GLY A 44 -0.66 -30.49 -11.03
C GLY A 44 0.03 -31.68 -10.36
N HIS A 45 0.50 -31.56 -9.11
CA HIS A 45 1.14 -32.66 -8.39
C HIS A 45 0.14 -33.61 -7.68
N GLY A 46 -1.11 -33.70 -8.13
CA GLY A 46 -2.15 -34.53 -7.52
C GLY A 46 -1.79 -36.03 -7.44
N GLU A 47 -1.25 -36.60 -8.51
CA GLU A 47 -0.80 -38.01 -8.53
C GLU A 47 0.35 -38.29 -7.56
N LEU A 48 1.27 -37.32 -7.41
CA LEU A 48 2.34 -37.41 -6.41
C LEU A 48 1.77 -37.41 -4.99
N LEU A 49 0.85 -36.52 -4.68
CA LEU A 49 0.19 -36.46 -3.36
C LEU A 49 -0.54 -37.75 -3.05
N GLN A 50 -1.24 -38.33 -4.03
CA GLN A 50 -1.91 -39.61 -3.89
C GLN A 50 -0.91 -40.74 -3.61
N THR A 51 0.20 -40.79 -4.36
CA THR A 51 1.26 -41.78 -4.19
C THR A 51 1.86 -41.72 -2.80
N VAL A 52 2.18 -40.48 -2.33
CA VAL A 52 2.75 -40.29 -1.00
C VAL A 52 1.73 -40.63 0.10
N ALA A 53 0.46 -40.22 -0.04
CA ALA A 53 -0.61 -40.54 0.91
C ALA A 53 -0.82 -42.08 1.04
N ASN A 54 -0.76 -42.82 -0.05
CA ASN A 54 -0.92 -44.26 -0.08
C ASN A 54 0.24 -45.03 0.59
N ARG A 55 1.42 -44.43 0.77
CA ARG A 55 2.56 -45.00 1.50
C ARG A 55 2.22 -45.28 2.98
N TRP A 56 1.22 -44.60 3.53
CA TRP A 56 0.82 -44.76 4.93
C TRP A 56 -0.04 -46.01 5.18
N GLN A 57 -0.26 -46.84 4.16
CA GLN A 57 -1.01 -48.10 4.22
C GLN A 57 -2.44 -47.96 4.83
N ARG A 58 -3.02 -46.76 4.74
CA ARG A 58 -4.37 -46.45 5.17
C ARG A 58 -5.13 -45.89 3.97
N THR A 59 -6.16 -46.61 3.54
CA THR A 59 -6.96 -46.30 2.35
C THR A 59 -7.80 -45.02 2.51
N ASP A 60 -8.01 -44.57 3.77
CA ASP A 60 -8.79 -43.40 4.11
C ASP A 60 -7.98 -42.08 4.02
N VAL A 61 -6.64 -42.13 4.07
CA VAL A 61 -5.81 -40.91 4.08
C VAL A 61 -5.93 -40.12 2.79
N TRP A 62 -5.83 -40.80 1.63
CA TRP A 62 -5.95 -40.08 0.35
C TRP A 62 -7.36 -39.50 0.16
N SER A 63 -8.42 -40.28 0.40
CA SER A 63 -9.79 -39.80 0.23
C SER A 63 -10.11 -38.61 1.15
N ALA A 64 -9.64 -38.64 2.38
CA ALA A 64 -9.79 -37.53 3.31
C ALA A 64 -8.95 -36.30 2.88
N LEU A 65 -7.72 -36.52 2.45
CA LEU A 65 -6.86 -35.44 1.93
C LEU A 65 -7.43 -34.83 0.66
N GLU A 66 -7.84 -35.64 -0.30
CA GLU A 66 -8.44 -35.18 -1.56
C GLU A 66 -9.69 -34.35 -1.32
N GLN A 67 -10.53 -34.76 -0.37
CA GLN A 67 -11.71 -34.00 0.03
C GLN A 67 -11.32 -32.62 0.57
N LEU A 68 -10.29 -32.55 1.43
CA LEU A 68 -9.77 -31.28 1.96
C LEU A 68 -9.12 -30.41 0.87
N LEU A 69 -8.42 -31.02 -0.09
CA LEU A 69 -7.79 -30.29 -1.19
C LEU A 69 -8.81 -29.73 -2.20
N LYS A 70 -9.91 -30.47 -2.43
CA LYS A 70 -11.00 -30.06 -3.32
C LYS A 70 -11.96 -29.05 -2.69
N GLN A 71 -11.97 -28.92 -1.35
CA GLN A 71 -12.74 -27.87 -0.68
C GLN A 71 -12.25 -26.50 -1.18
N GLY A 72 -13.12 -25.71 -1.79
CA GLY A 72 -12.82 -24.33 -2.13
C GLY A 72 -12.59 -23.47 -0.89
N PRO A 73 -11.89 -22.33 -1.01
CA PRO A 73 -11.72 -21.41 0.13
C PRO A 73 -13.04 -20.93 0.73
N MET A 74 -14.14 -21.01 -0.01
CA MET A 74 -15.48 -20.65 0.44
C MET A 74 -16.24 -21.78 1.15
N ASP A 75 -15.78 -23.03 1.03
CA ASP A 75 -16.41 -24.18 1.66
C ASP A 75 -15.97 -24.35 3.14
N ILE A 76 -14.98 -23.56 3.57
CA ILE A 76 -14.47 -23.58 4.94
C ILE A 76 -15.34 -22.67 5.81
N TYR A 77 -16.48 -23.21 6.25
CA TYR A 77 -17.39 -22.51 7.14
C TYR A 77 -17.25 -23.06 8.57
N PRO A 78 -17.13 -22.20 9.60
CA PRO A 78 -17.00 -22.70 10.97
C PRO A 78 -18.30 -23.36 11.43
N ALA A 79 -18.19 -24.47 12.17
CA ALA A 79 -19.33 -25.15 12.74
C ALA A 79 -20.16 -24.30 13.72
N ARG A 80 -19.54 -23.24 14.25
CA ARG A 80 -20.19 -22.31 15.17
C ARG A 80 -19.73 -20.87 14.88
N ILE A 81 -20.68 -20.03 14.53
CA ILE A 81 -20.46 -18.59 14.32
C ILE A 81 -20.52 -17.86 15.67
N PRO A 82 -19.55 -17.01 16.02
CA PRO A 82 -19.60 -16.18 17.21
C PRO A 82 -20.83 -15.25 17.18
N LYS A 83 -21.46 -15.05 18.34
CA LYS A 83 -22.58 -14.10 18.46
C LYS A 83 -22.12 -12.67 18.12
N ALA A 84 -23.04 -11.89 17.58
CA ALA A 84 -22.82 -10.46 17.36
C ALA A 84 -22.55 -9.77 18.71
N PRO A 85 -21.52 -8.90 18.80
CA PRO A 85 -21.27 -8.11 20.00
C PRO A 85 -22.30 -6.98 20.14
N ASP A 86 -22.43 -6.40 21.34
CA ASP A 86 -23.39 -5.37 21.64
C ASP A 86 -23.21 -4.07 20.82
N PHE A 87 -22.01 -3.84 20.30
CA PHE A 87 -21.74 -2.68 19.44
C PHE A 87 -22.12 -2.92 17.96
N TRP A 88 -22.55 -4.10 17.57
CA TRP A 88 -22.92 -4.42 16.20
C TRP A 88 -24.29 -3.86 15.85
N HIS A 89 -24.31 -2.66 15.25
CA HIS A 89 -25.52 -1.95 14.81
C HIS A 89 -25.40 -1.47 13.36
N PRO A 90 -25.28 -2.37 12.37
CA PRO A 90 -24.96 -2.00 10.99
C PRO A 90 -26.03 -1.13 10.31
N ALA A 91 -27.26 -1.09 10.84
CA ALA A 91 -28.31 -0.20 10.36
C ALA A 91 -27.99 1.28 10.56
N MET A 92 -27.11 1.61 11.51
CA MET A 92 -26.70 2.98 11.87
C MET A 92 -25.46 3.43 11.08
N TRP A 93 -24.83 2.56 10.30
CA TRP A 93 -23.55 2.81 9.63
C TRP A 93 -23.73 3.09 8.16
N SER A 94 -22.68 3.60 7.54
CA SER A 94 -22.55 3.73 6.09
C SER A 94 -22.77 2.38 5.41
N ARG A 95 -23.68 2.32 4.45
CA ARG A 95 -24.01 1.08 3.77
C ARG A 95 -23.12 0.89 2.53
N PRO A 96 -22.47 -0.26 2.37
CA PRO A 96 -21.83 -0.62 1.11
C PRO A 96 -22.83 -0.55 -0.04
N ARG A 97 -22.38 -0.10 -1.21
CA ARG A 97 -23.22 0.04 -2.41
C ARG A 97 -22.68 -0.83 -3.54
N LEU A 98 -23.59 -1.44 -4.29
CA LEU A 98 -23.24 -2.28 -5.41
C LEU A 98 -22.68 -1.43 -6.56
N ILE A 99 -21.62 -1.92 -7.23
CA ILE A 99 -21.01 -1.27 -8.41
C ILE A 99 -22.02 -1.21 -9.57
N THR A 100 -22.82 -2.27 -9.75
CA THR A 100 -23.68 -2.44 -10.94
C THR A 100 -24.83 -1.44 -11.01
N ASN A 101 -25.43 -1.07 -9.90
CA ASN A 101 -26.66 -0.29 -9.87
C ASN A 101 -26.70 0.79 -8.76
N ASN A 102 -25.61 0.97 -8.03
CA ASN A 102 -25.50 1.92 -6.91
C ASN A 102 -26.52 1.69 -5.76
N GLN A 103 -27.15 0.52 -5.70
CA GLN A 103 -28.09 0.20 -4.63
C GLN A 103 -27.33 -0.16 -3.34
N PRO A 104 -27.83 0.25 -2.18
CA PRO A 104 -27.24 -0.15 -0.90
C PRO A 104 -27.45 -1.65 -0.66
N VAL A 105 -26.47 -2.30 -0.07
CA VAL A 105 -26.57 -3.68 0.41
C VAL A 105 -27.72 -3.80 1.40
N THR A 106 -28.51 -4.88 1.30
CA THR A 106 -29.68 -5.11 2.19
C THR A 106 -29.26 -5.35 3.62
N GLY A 107 -30.19 -5.16 4.58
CA GLY A 107 -29.94 -5.41 6.00
C GLY A 107 -29.51 -6.86 6.26
N ASP A 108 -30.18 -7.84 5.66
CA ASP A 108 -29.86 -9.26 5.80
C ASP A 108 -28.46 -9.59 5.27
N ALA A 109 -28.07 -8.99 4.14
CA ALA A 109 -26.71 -9.15 3.61
C ALA A 109 -25.65 -8.51 4.51
N LEU A 110 -25.95 -7.40 5.20
CA LEU A 110 -25.05 -6.81 6.19
C LEU A 110 -24.83 -7.72 7.40
N GLU A 111 -25.89 -8.43 7.86
CA GLU A 111 -25.74 -9.41 8.93
C GLU A 111 -24.85 -10.58 8.51
N ILE A 112 -24.98 -11.07 7.27
CA ILE A 112 -24.11 -12.11 6.71
C ILE A 112 -22.66 -11.62 6.61
N ILE A 113 -22.44 -10.38 6.17
CA ILE A 113 -21.09 -9.76 6.15
C ILE A 113 -20.51 -9.74 7.58
N GLY A 114 -21.31 -9.35 8.56
CA GLY A 114 -20.90 -9.35 9.96
C GLY A 114 -20.57 -10.75 10.48
N GLU A 115 -21.30 -11.76 10.08
CA GLU A 115 -21.00 -13.16 10.40
C GLU A 115 -19.65 -13.57 9.81
N MET A 116 -19.42 -13.31 8.53
CA MET A 116 -18.17 -13.61 7.85
C MET A 116 -16.97 -12.90 8.49
N LEU A 117 -17.12 -11.65 8.95
CA LEU A 117 -16.07 -10.91 9.66
C LEU A 117 -15.74 -11.54 11.02
N ARG A 118 -16.76 -12.02 11.77
CA ARG A 118 -16.60 -12.57 13.11
C ARG A 118 -15.84 -13.89 13.18
N PHE A 119 -15.77 -14.64 12.10
CA PHE A 119 -14.97 -15.86 12.08
C PHE A 119 -13.61 -15.74 11.37
N THR A 120 -13.10 -14.54 11.32
CA THR A 120 -11.69 -14.28 10.97
C THR A 120 -10.78 -14.98 11.97
N GLN A 121 -9.96 -15.92 11.50
CA GLN A 121 -9.01 -16.68 12.34
C GLN A 121 -7.59 -16.35 11.96
N GLY A 122 -6.71 -16.17 12.96
CA GLY A 122 -5.28 -15.94 12.71
C GLY A 122 -4.95 -14.76 11.80
N GLY A 123 -5.83 -13.75 11.72
CA GLY A 123 -5.68 -12.61 10.81
C GLY A 123 -6.08 -12.91 9.36
N ARG A 124 -6.63 -14.10 9.07
CA ARG A 124 -7.15 -14.46 7.74
C ARG A 124 -8.65 -14.29 7.69
N PHE A 125 -9.08 -13.52 6.70
CA PHE A 125 -10.49 -13.35 6.43
C PHE A 125 -11.07 -14.52 5.65
N TYR A 126 -12.36 -14.77 5.85
CA TYR A 126 -13.10 -15.68 5.00
C TYR A 126 -13.11 -15.20 3.54
N SER A 127 -12.85 -16.10 2.60
CA SER A 127 -12.68 -15.77 1.18
C SER A 127 -13.90 -15.10 0.55
N GLY A 128 -15.09 -15.32 1.07
CA GLY A 128 -16.31 -14.64 0.65
C GLY A 128 -16.27 -13.14 0.87
N LEU A 129 -15.50 -12.64 1.85
CA LEU A 129 -15.30 -11.21 2.07
C LEU A 129 -14.45 -10.54 0.97
N GLU A 130 -13.49 -11.26 0.38
CA GLU A 130 -12.73 -10.75 -0.77
C GLU A 130 -13.63 -10.55 -1.99
N GLN A 131 -14.64 -11.40 -2.18
CA GLN A 131 -15.61 -11.23 -3.26
C GLN A 131 -16.45 -9.96 -3.11
N LEU A 132 -16.72 -9.49 -1.90
CA LEU A 132 -17.43 -8.23 -1.70
C LEU A 132 -16.74 -7.05 -2.38
N LYS A 133 -15.40 -7.07 -2.46
CA LYS A 133 -14.63 -6.03 -3.15
C LYS A 133 -14.90 -5.98 -4.66
N THR A 134 -15.35 -7.09 -5.25
CA THR A 134 -15.70 -7.14 -6.67
C THR A 134 -17.14 -6.70 -6.95
N PHE A 135 -18.00 -6.72 -5.94
CA PHE A 135 -19.42 -6.37 -6.07
C PHE A 135 -19.76 -4.98 -5.54
N CYS A 136 -19.02 -4.50 -4.55
CA CYS A 136 -19.30 -3.24 -3.86
C CYS A 136 -18.28 -2.14 -4.22
N GLN A 137 -18.75 -0.91 -4.19
CA GLN A 137 -17.90 0.28 -4.39
C GLN A 137 -16.88 0.39 -3.25
N PRO A 138 -15.56 0.49 -3.54
CA PRO A 138 -14.51 0.50 -2.54
C PRO A 138 -14.69 1.57 -1.46
N GLN A 139 -15.07 2.79 -1.83
CA GLN A 139 -15.25 3.91 -0.91
C GLN A 139 -16.37 3.65 0.11
N THR A 140 -17.44 2.96 -0.32
CA THR A 140 -18.57 2.63 0.57
C THR A 140 -18.25 1.47 1.51
N LEU A 141 -17.41 0.52 1.06
CA LEU A 141 -16.85 -0.53 1.93
C LEU A 141 -15.90 0.05 2.98
N ALA A 142 -15.06 0.99 2.58
CA ALA A 142 -14.14 1.69 3.48
C ALA A 142 -14.90 2.47 4.56
N ALA A 143 -15.95 3.20 4.17
CA ALA A 143 -16.80 3.93 5.11
C ALA A 143 -17.50 2.98 6.10
N PHE A 144 -18.03 1.84 5.63
CA PHE A 144 -18.61 0.82 6.49
C PHE A 144 -17.60 0.25 7.50
N ALA A 145 -16.40 -0.09 7.04
CA ALA A 145 -15.34 -0.61 7.90
C ALA A 145 -14.87 0.43 8.94
N TRP A 146 -14.87 1.71 8.57
CA TRP A 146 -14.53 2.79 9.48
C TRP A 146 -15.57 2.98 10.57
N ASP A 147 -16.87 2.91 10.23
CA ASP A 147 -17.97 2.99 11.19
C ASP A 147 -17.92 1.79 12.16
N LEU A 148 -17.70 0.58 11.66
CA LEU A 148 -17.50 -0.62 12.46
C LEU A 148 -16.33 -0.48 13.44
N PHE A 149 -15.18 -0.03 12.95
CA PHE A 149 -14.00 0.24 13.78
C PHE A 149 -14.28 1.30 14.85
N THR A 150 -14.98 2.35 14.50
CA THR A 150 -15.37 3.42 15.44
C THR A 150 -16.29 2.89 16.53
N ALA A 151 -17.29 2.07 16.17
CA ALA A 151 -18.19 1.43 17.14
C ALA A 151 -17.43 0.48 18.09
N TRP A 152 -16.50 -0.32 17.55
CA TRP A 152 -15.61 -1.17 18.37
C TRP A 152 -14.75 -0.35 19.34
N GLN A 153 -14.21 0.80 18.90
CA GLN A 153 -13.44 1.69 19.77
C GLN A 153 -14.30 2.27 20.89
N GLN A 154 -15.51 2.72 20.58
CA GLN A 154 -16.45 3.29 21.55
C GLN A 154 -16.91 2.26 22.59
N ALA A 155 -16.98 0.98 22.20
CA ALA A 155 -17.25 -0.15 23.11
C ALA A 155 -16.03 -0.53 23.98
N GLY A 156 -14.97 0.27 24.01
CA GLY A 156 -13.76 0.00 24.78
C GLY A 156 -12.72 -0.87 24.06
N ALA A 157 -12.92 -1.16 22.79
CA ALA A 157 -12.03 -1.96 21.95
C ALA A 157 -11.75 -3.36 22.52
N PRO A 158 -12.77 -4.20 22.73
CA PRO A 158 -12.62 -5.51 23.31
C PRO A 158 -11.71 -6.41 22.43
N ALA A 159 -10.70 -7.03 23.06
CA ALA A 159 -9.69 -7.81 22.33
C ALA A 159 -10.28 -9.03 21.60
N LYS A 160 -11.33 -9.65 22.16
CA LYS A 160 -12.03 -10.78 21.52
C LYS A 160 -12.70 -10.41 20.19
N ASP A 161 -13.02 -9.12 19.99
CA ASP A 161 -13.69 -8.60 18.81
C ASP A 161 -12.72 -7.78 17.92
N ASN A 162 -11.41 -8.04 17.98
CA ASN A 162 -10.37 -7.37 17.21
C ASN A 162 -10.57 -7.51 15.68
N TRP A 163 -11.41 -8.46 15.25
CA TRP A 163 -11.82 -8.61 13.85
C TRP A 163 -12.43 -7.31 13.27
N ALA A 164 -13.08 -6.49 14.11
CA ALA A 164 -13.62 -5.20 13.71
C ALA A 164 -12.52 -4.20 13.33
N PHE A 165 -11.38 -4.25 14.02
CA PHE A 165 -10.20 -3.47 13.65
C PHE A 165 -9.51 -4.03 12.41
N LEU A 166 -9.39 -5.36 12.33
CA LEU A 166 -8.82 -6.04 11.16
C LEU A 166 -9.62 -5.75 9.88
N ALA A 167 -10.93 -5.52 9.95
CA ALA A 167 -11.76 -5.17 8.80
C ALA A 167 -11.22 -3.96 7.99
N LEU A 168 -10.52 -3.03 8.65
CA LEU A 168 -9.85 -1.90 7.97
C LEU A 168 -8.75 -2.38 7.01
N SER A 169 -8.06 -3.48 7.31
CA SER A 169 -7.02 -3.99 6.40
C SER A 169 -7.62 -4.60 5.13
N LEU A 170 -8.85 -5.09 5.21
CA LEU A 170 -9.55 -5.70 4.07
C LEU A 170 -10.28 -4.68 3.19
N PHE A 171 -10.98 -3.74 3.81
CA PHE A 171 -11.90 -2.81 3.14
C PHE A 171 -11.43 -1.36 3.12
N GLY A 172 -10.40 -1.02 3.90
CA GLY A 172 -9.91 0.34 3.96
C GLY A 172 -9.28 0.83 2.66
N ASP A 173 -9.48 2.09 2.37
CA ASP A 173 -8.92 2.81 1.23
C ASP A 173 -7.80 3.77 1.66
N GLU A 174 -7.38 4.64 0.76
CA GLU A 174 -6.34 5.64 1.04
C GLU A 174 -6.76 6.65 2.13
N SER A 175 -8.04 7.03 2.19
CA SER A 175 -8.55 7.92 3.24
C SER A 175 -8.46 7.23 4.59
N THR A 176 -8.89 5.97 4.66
CA THR A 176 -8.75 5.12 5.84
C THR A 176 -7.30 5.07 6.34
N ALA A 177 -6.33 4.91 5.45
CA ALA A 177 -4.91 4.87 5.83
C ALA A 177 -4.44 6.19 6.46
N ARG A 178 -4.87 7.35 5.92
CA ARG A 178 -4.54 8.68 6.48
C ARG A 178 -5.17 8.90 7.85
N ASP A 179 -6.45 8.57 7.99
CA ASP A 179 -7.21 8.78 9.22
C ASP A 179 -6.73 7.85 10.33
N LEU A 180 -6.45 6.59 10.00
CA LEU A 180 -5.86 5.62 10.92
C LEU A 180 -4.48 6.08 11.38
N THR A 181 -3.65 6.62 10.50
CA THR A 181 -2.33 7.17 10.85
C THR A 181 -2.44 8.27 11.90
N THR A 182 -3.42 9.14 11.78
CA THR A 182 -3.65 10.20 12.78
C THR A 182 -3.92 9.61 14.16
N GLN A 183 -4.72 8.54 14.23
CA GLN A 183 -4.99 7.84 15.49
C GLN A 183 -3.77 7.07 16.01
N ILE A 184 -3.05 6.36 15.15
CA ILE A 184 -1.81 5.65 15.51
C ILE A 184 -0.80 6.59 16.19
N LEU A 185 -0.65 7.80 15.67
CA LEU A 185 0.27 8.81 16.23
C LEU A 185 -0.22 9.37 17.58
N ALA A 186 -1.52 9.39 17.86
CA ALA A 186 -2.11 9.87 19.10
C ALA A 186 -2.09 8.80 20.20
N TRP A 187 -2.33 7.55 19.91
CA TRP A 187 -2.50 6.45 20.88
C TRP A 187 -1.36 6.27 21.89
N PRO A 188 -0.05 6.42 21.57
CA PRO A 188 0.98 6.31 22.58
C PRO A 188 0.87 7.35 23.69
N GLN A 189 0.39 8.55 23.39
CA GLN A 189 0.17 9.62 24.36
C GLN A 189 -1.04 9.35 25.27
N GLU A 190 -1.98 8.52 24.80
CA GLU A 190 -3.18 8.07 25.51
C GLU A 190 -2.94 6.75 26.28
N GLY A 191 -1.69 6.26 26.36
CA GLY A 191 -1.37 4.99 26.99
C GLY A 191 -1.77 3.74 26.18
N LYS A 192 -2.15 3.90 24.91
CA LYS A 192 -2.64 2.81 24.04
C LYS A 192 -1.56 2.33 23.06
N SER A 193 -0.32 2.15 23.51
CA SER A 193 0.83 1.81 22.65
C SER A 193 0.64 0.48 21.90
N ALA A 194 0.07 -0.55 22.55
CA ALA A 194 -0.23 -1.83 21.90
C ALA A 194 -1.20 -1.67 20.71
N ARG A 195 -2.21 -0.80 20.85
CA ARG A 195 -3.14 -0.49 19.76
C ARG A 195 -2.45 0.24 18.62
N ALA A 196 -1.49 1.11 18.92
CA ALA A 196 -0.70 1.78 17.89
C ALA A 196 0.10 0.76 17.05
N VAL A 197 0.73 -0.23 17.68
CA VAL A 197 1.42 -1.32 16.96
C VAL A 197 0.44 -2.15 16.14
N SER A 198 -0.74 -2.50 16.68
CA SER A 198 -1.79 -3.16 15.89
C SER A 198 -2.20 -2.33 14.67
N GLY A 199 -2.28 -1.00 14.80
CA GLY A 199 -2.55 -0.10 13.70
C GLY A 199 -1.47 -0.12 12.60
N LEU A 200 -0.18 -0.23 12.98
CA LEU A 200 0.90 -0.43 12.01
C LEU A 200 0.71 -1.72 11.22
N ASN A 201 0.33 -2.81 11.89
CA ASN A 201 0.02 -4.08 11.23
C ASN A 201 -1.16 -3.94 10.26
N ILE A 202 -2.22 -3.21 10.63
CA ILE A 202 -3.34 -2.91 9.72
C ILE A 202 -2.85 -2.19 8.46
N LEU A 203 -2.05 -1.11 8.59
CA LEU A 203 -1.47 -0.40 7.44
C LEU A 203 -0.64 -1.34 6.56
N THR A 204 0.14 -2.23 7.16
CA THR A 204 0.94 -3.22 6.43
C THR A 204 0.04 -4.19 5.64
N LEU A 205 -1.03 -4.69 6.25
CA LEU A 205 -1.97 -5.63 5.64
C LEU A 205 -2.85 -4.99 4.56
N MET A 206 -3.17 -3.69 4.64
CA MET A 206 -3.85 -2.96 3.57
C MET A 206 -3.06 -3.02 2.25
N ASN A 207 -1.74 -3.07 2.34
CA ASN A 207 -0.79 -3.26 1.23
C ASN A 207 -1.05 -2.37 0.00
N ASN A 208 -1.70 -1.21 0.19
CA ASN A 208 -1.81 -0.18 -0.82
C ASN A 208 -0.71 0.87 -0.63
N ASP A 209 -0.41 1.61 -1.67
CA ASP A 209 0.71 2.56 -1.68
C ASP A 209 0.56 3.64 -0.60
N MET A 210 -0.66 4.15 -0.39
CA MET A 210 -0.90 5.17 0.64
C MET A 210 -0.64 4.63 2.05
N ALA A 211 -1.08 3.41 2.37
CA ALA A 211 -0.83 2.79 3.67
C ALA A 211 0.68 2.61 3.92
N LEU A 212 1.44 2.18 2.91
CA LEU A 212 2.89 2.04 3.00
C LEU A 212 3.61 3.39 3.11
N ILE A 213 3.12 4.43 2.42
CA ILE A 213 3.61 5.80 2.57
C ILE A 213 3.38 6.31 4.00
N GLN A 214 2.19 6.05 4.56
CA GLN A 214 1.88 6.43 5.94
C GLN A 214 2.76 5.65 6.94
N LEU A 215 2.98 4.36 6.71
CA LEU A 215 3.88 3.55 7.51
C LEU A 215 5.32 4.09 7.48
N HIS A 216 5.82 4.46 6.29
CA HIS A 216 7.12 5.11 6.12
C HIS A 216 7.18 6.46 6.85
N HIS A 217 6.12 7.27 6.76
CA HIS A 217 6.04 8.52 7.50
C HIS A 217 6.14 8.32 9.01
N ILE A 218 5.43 7.32 9.55
CA ILE A 218 5.48 6.98 10.98
C ILE A 218 6.90 6.57 11.38
N SER A 219 7.58 5.73 10.58
CA SER A 219 8.94 5.27 10.85
C SER A 219 9.98 6.40 10.92
N GLN A 220 9.73 7.50 10.19
CA GLN A 220 10.65 8.64 10.17
C GLN A 220 10.33 9.69 11.24
N ARG A 221 9.07 9.87 11.61
CA ARG A 221 8.62 11.09 12.30
C ARG A 221 7.78 10.91 13.56
N ALA A 222 7.36 9.69 13.90
CA ALA A 222 6.62 9.48 15.14
C ALA A 222 7.44 9.96 16.35
N LYS A 223 6.79 10.64 17.30
CA LYS A 223 7.46 11.11 18.54
C LYS A 223 7.90 9.92 19.41
N SER A 224 7.10 8.86 19.45
CA SER A 224 7.40 7.63 20.18
C SER A 224 8.47 6.83 19.43
N ARG A 225 9.63 6.65 20.05
CA ARG A 225 10.72 5.84 19.49
C ARG A 225 10.30 4.39 19.25
N PRO A 226 9.66 3.68 20.20
CA PRO A 226 9.18 2.32 19.95
C PRO A 226 8.24 2.22 18.74
N LEU A 227 7.38 3.23 18.54
CA LEU A 227 6.49 3.24 17.38
C LEU A 227 7.25 3.41 16.06
N ARG A 228 8.30 4.25 16.03
CA ARG A 228 9.18 4.39 14.85
C ARG A 228 9.90 3.08 14.53
N ASP A 229 10.49 2.45 15.56
CA ASP A 229 11.27 1.23 15.41
C ASP A 229 10.38 0.08 14.88
N ASN A 230 9.18 -0.09 15.43
CA ASN A 230 8.18 -1.06 14.92
C ASN A 230 7.76 -0.75 13.47
N ALA A 231 7.50 0.52 13.15
CA ALA A 231 7.10 0.89 11.78
C ALA A 231 8.23 0.62 10.77
N ALA A 232 9.50 0.83 11.15
CA ALA A 232 10.66 0.50 10.33
C ALA A 232 10.80 -1.02 10.12
N GLU A 233 10.56 -1.82 11.16
CA GLU A 233 10.55 -3.28 11.07
C GLU A 233 9.48 -3.81 10.13
N PHE A 234 8.24 -3.30 10.23
CA PHE A 234 7.17 -3.66 9.30
C PHE A 234 7.51 -3.30 7.85
N LEU A 235 8.11 -2.13 7.60
CA LEU A 235 8.55 -1.74 6.26
C LEU A 235 9.67 -2.64 5.74
N GLN A 236 10.58 -3.07 6.59
CA GLN A 236 11.64 -4.00 6.22
C GLN A 236 11.04 -5.33 5.76
N VAL A 237 10.10 -5.89 6.50
CA VAL A 237 9.40 -7.13 6.12
C VAL A 237 8.69 -6.97 4.76
N VAL A 238 8.03 -5.83 4.52
CA VAL A 238 7.40 -5.55 3.22
C VAL A 238 8.43 -5.47 2.10
N ALA A 239 9.56 -4.81 2.32
CA ALA A 239 10.63 -4.68 1.33
C ALA A 239 11.24 -6.06 1.01
N GLU A 240 11.58 -6.84 2.03
CA GLU A 240 12.12 -8.20 1.88
C GLU A 240 11.17 -9.12 1.11
N ASN A 241 9.86 -9.09 1.42
CA ASN A 241 8.84 -9.85 0.70
C ASN A 241 8.72 -9.44 -0.78
N ARG A 242 9.10 -8.21 -1.12
CA ARG A 242 9.12 -7.69 -2.50
C ARG A 242 10.51 -7.83 -3.15
N GLY A 243 11.52 -8.34 -2.45
CA GLY A 243 12.91 -8.44 -2.93
C GLY A 243 13.58 -7.08 -3.10
N LEU A 244 13.20 -6.09 -2.30
CA LEU A 244 13.68 -4.70 -2.36
C LEU A 244 14.40 -4.31 -1.07
N SER A 245 15.33 -3.35 -1.18
CA SER A 245 15.80 -2.59 -0.02
C SER A 245 14.72 -1.61 0.47
N GLN A 246 14.89 -1.07 1.67
CA GLN A 246 13.98 -0.05 2.19
C GLN A 246 13.97 1.23 1.34
N GLU A 247 15.12 1.61 0.82
CA GLU A 247 15.27 2.78 -0.05
C GLU A 247 14.59 2.56 -1.40
N GLU A 248 14.72 1.37 -2.00
CA GLU A 248 14.05 1.03 -3.25
C GLU A 248 12.53 0.98 -3.07
N LEU A 249 12.07 0.42 -1.95
CA LEU A 249 10.65 0.45 -1.61
C LEU A 249 10.17 1.91 -1.47
N ALA A 250 10.91 2.75 -0.75
CA ALA A 250 10.54 4.15 -0.54
C ALA A 250 10.52 4.96 -1.84
N ASP A 251 11.36 4.65 -2.83
CA ASP A 251 11.31 5.31 -4.15
C ASP A 251 10.04 4.93 -4.92
N ARG A 252 9.63 3.66 -4.84
CA ARG A 252 8.40 3.17 -5.49
C ARG A 252 7.11 3.65 -4.83
N LEU A 253 7.19 4.10 -3.57
CA LEU A 253 6.05 4.57 -2.79
C LEU A 253 5.83 6.08 -2.85
N VAL A 254 6.49 6.81 -3.75
CA VAL A 254 6.15 8.21 -3.98
C VAL A 254 4.79 8.28 -4.67
N PRO A 255 3.77 8.95 -4.09
CA PRO A 255 2.45 9.03 -4.71
C PRO A 255 2.45 10.01 -5.88
N THR A 256 1.62 9.74 -6.88
CA THR A 256 1.41 10.64 -8.02
C THR A 256 0.72 11.94 -7.61
N LEU A 257 0.02 11.96 -6.49
CA LEU A 257 -0.83 13.05 -6.01
C LEU A 257 -1.94 13.45 -7.01
N GLY A 258 -2.30 12.54 -7.91
CA GLY A 258 -3.24 12.78 -8.99
C GLY A 258 -2.69 13.65 -10.13
N LEU A 259 -1.38 13.89 -10.19
CA LEU A 259 -0.73 14.72 -11.23
C LEU A 259 -0.67 14.08 -12.61
N ASP A 260 -1.07 12.82 -12.73
CA ASP A 260 -1.35 12.09 -13.97
C ASP A 260 -2.63 12.58 -14.66
N ASP A 261 -3.53 13.26 -13.93
CA ASP A 261 -4.69 13.96 -14.49
C ASP A 261 -4.42 15.49 -14.55
N PRO A 262 -4.40 16.12 -15.74
CA PRO A 262 -4.24 17.57 -15.86
C PRO A 262 -5.27 18.40 -15.09
N GLN A 263 -6.46 17.84 -14.83
CA GLN A 263 -7.52 18.49 -14.06
C GLN A 263 -7.35 18.34 -12.54
N ALA A 264 -6.50 17.43 -12.09
CA ALA A 264 -6.30 17.18 -10.65
C ALA A 264 -5.77 18.39 -9.90
N LEU A 265 -5.05 19.28 -10.58
CA LEU A 265 -4.54 20.52 -10.04
C LEU A 265 -5.48 21.72 -10.19
N SER A 266 -6.68 21.51 -10.73
CA SER A 266 -7.73 22.53 -10.86
C SER A 266 -8.81 22.34 -9.80
N PHE A 267 -9.20 23.43 -9.16
CA PHE A 267 -10.14 23.46 -8.02
C PHE A 267 -11.26 24.47 -8.31
N ASP A 268 -12.45 23.95 -8.60
CA ASP A 268 -13.65 24.71 -8.97
C ASP A 268 -14.46 25.07 -7.74
N PHE A 269 -14.60 26.36 -7.47
CA PHE A 269 -15.43 26.93 -6.41
C PHE A 269 -16.71 27.56 -6.97
N GLY A 270 -17.03 27.32 -8.26
CA GLY A 270 -18.12 27.98 -8.97
C GLY A 270 -17.63 29.25 -9.66
N PRO A 271 -17.90 30.46 -9.11
CA PRO A 271 -17.43 31.74 -9.69
C PRO A 271 -15.90 31.91 -9.59
N ARG A 272 -15.26 31.18 -8.71
CA ARG A 272 -13.78 31.21 -8.54
C ARG A 272 -13.18 29.87 -8.86
N GLN A 273 -12.03 29.91 -9.56
CA GLN A 273 -11.23 28.71 -9.85
C GLN A 273 -9.81 28.93 -9.36
N PHE A 274 -9.20 27.87 -8.89
CA PHE A 274 -7.83 27.88 -8.43
C PHE A 274 -7.04 26.75 -9.10
N THR A 275 -5.74 27.02 -9.36
CA THR A 275 -4.82 26.00 -9.82
C THR A 275 -3.66 25.87 -8.84
N VAL A 276 -3.07 24.68 -8.77
CA VAL A 276 -1.89 24.41 -7.95
C VAL A 276 -0.70 24.17 -8.88
N ARG A 277 0.43 24.76 -8.54
CA ARG A 277 1.76 24.47 -9.11
C ARG A 277 2.72 24.20 -7.97
N PHE A 278 3.88 23.67 -8.27
CA PHE A 278 4.90 23.37 -7.27
C PHE A 278 6.11 24.29 -7.40
N ASP A 279 6.56 24.82 -6.25
CA ASP A 279 7.78 25.62 -6.17
C ASP A 279 9.05 24.73 -6.24
N GLU A 280 10.23 25.34 -6.09
CA GLU A 280 11.54 24.67 -6.13
C GLU A 280 11.70 23.59 -5.02
N ASN A 281 11.03 23.78 -3.91
CA ASN A 281 11.03 22.84 -2.79
C ASN A 281 9.84 21.85 -2.84
N LEU A 282 9.19 21.75 -4.00
CA LEU A 282 7.99 20.94 -4.20
C LEU A 282 6.83 21.31 -3.26
N ASN A 283 6.79 22.55 -2.75
CA ASN A 283 5.63 23.01 -1.99
C ASN A 283 4.51 23.45 -2.95
N PRO A 284 3.27 23.06 -2.67
CA PRO A 284 2.15 23.48 -3.51
C PRO A 284 1.87 24.98 -3.33
N VAL A 285 1.86 25.69 -4.44
CA VAL A 285 1.56 27.11 -4.57
C VAL A 285 0.25 27.26 -5.31
N ILE A 286 -0.66 28.03 -4.75
CA ILE A 286 -2.01 28.21 -5.27
C ILE A 286 -2.08 29.50 -6.10
N PHE A 287 -2.71 29.43 -7.25
CA PHE A 287 -2.97 30.56 -8.14
C PHE A 287 -4.47 30.68 -8.41
N ASP A 288 -4.97 31.90 -8.51
CA ASP A 288 -6.34 32.14 -8.97
C ASP A 288 -6.43 32.17 -10.51
N GLN A 289 -7.63 32.38 -11.04
CA GLN A 289 -7.89 32.41 -12.48
C GLN A 289 -7.22 33.58 -13.22
N GLN A 290 -6.76 34.60 -12.50
CA GLN A 290 -5.93 35.68 -13.04
C GLN A 290 -4.44 35.38 -12.93
N ASN A 291 -4.06 34.15 -12.58
CA ASN A 291 -2.69 33.70 -12.36
C ASN A 291 -1.95 34.47 -11.23
N VAL A 292 -2.71 34.99 -10.24
CA VAL A 292 -2.14 35.63 -9.07
C VAL A 292 -1.92 34.63 -7.97
N ARG A 293 -0.67 34.61 -7.44
CA ARG A 293 -0.30 33.71 -6.34
C ARG A 293 -1.09 34.04 -5.06
N GLN A 294 -1.75 33.05 -4.50
CA GLN A 294 -2.47 33.15 -3.24
C GLN A 294 -1.53 32.87 -2.05
N LYS A 295 -1.61 33.74 -1.02
CA LYS A 295 -0.77 33.60 0.20
C LYS A 295 -1.18 32.39 1.07
N SER A 296 -2.41 31.97 0.97
CA SER A 296 -2.98 30.88 1.78
C SER A 296 -4.05 30.13 1.03
N VAL A 297 -4.49 28.97 1.59
CA VAL A 297 -5.62 28.22 1.08
C VAL A 297 -6.86 29.13 1.06
N PRO A 298 -7.62 29.19 -0.05
CA PRO A 298 -8.81 30.01 -0.16
C PRO A 298 -9.84 29.67 0.92
N ARG A 299 -10.51 30.71 1.45
CA ARG A 299 -11.65 30.52 2.34
C ARG A 299 -12.94 30.46 1.52
N LEU A 300 -13.92 29.70 1.99
CA LEU A 300 -15.26 29.68 1.41
C LEU A 300 -15.88 31.08 1.53
N ARG A 301 -16.63 31.48 0.52
CA ARG A 301 -17.38 32.74 0.44
C ARG A 301 -18.86 32.43 0.21
N ALA A 302 -19.72 33.41 0.47
CA ALA A 302 -21.16 33.25 0.31
C ALA A 302 -21.60 33.09 -1.16
N ASP A 303 -20.80 33.61 -2.08
CA ASP A 303 -21.00 33.55 -3.53
C ASP A 303 -20.43 32.26 -4.18
N ASP A 304 -19.71 31.43 -3.42
CA ASP A 304 -19.20 30.13 -3.92
C ASP A 304 -20.34 29.13 -4.10
N ASP A 305 -20.11 28.16 -4.98
CA ASP A 305 -21.01 27.02 -5.14
C ASP A 305 -21.04 26.15 -3.86
N GLN A 306 -22.25 25.95 -3.32
CA GLN A 306 -22.46 25.31 -2.03
C GLN A 306 -22.09 23.82 -1.99
N LEU A 307 -22.02 23.16 -3.14
CA LEU A 307 -21.64 21.74 -3.28
C LEU A 307 -20.18 21.59 -3.70
N LYS A 308 -19.78 22.29 -4.75
CA LYS A 308 -18.43 22.16 -5.34
C LYS A 308 -17.34 22.76 -4.46
N ALA A 309 -17.57 23.93 -3.88
CA ALA A 309 -16.52 24.66 -3.17
C ALA A 309 -16.05 23.96 -1.89
N PRO A 310 -16.91 23.36 -1.04
CA PRO A 310 -16.45 22.57 0.11
C PRO A 310 -15.64 21.34 -0.30
N GLU A 311 -16.06 20.63 -1.35
CA GLU A 311 -15.35 19.47 -1.88
C GLU A 311 -13.98 19.86 -2.45
N ALA A 312 -13.93 20.88 -3.32
CA ALA A 312 -12.70 21.41 -3.88
C ALA A 312 -11.73 21.89 -2.78
N LEU A 313 -12.26 22.56 -1.74
CA LEU A 313 -11.46 23.01 -0.61
C LEU A 313 -10.88 21.84 0.20
N ALA A 314 -11.65 20.79 0.43
CA ALA A 314 -11.19 19.58 1.12
C ALA A 314 -10.07 18.89 0.33
N ARG A 315 -10.27 18.71 -1.01
CA ARG A 315 -9.27 18.14 -1.92
C ARG A 315 -7.99 18.99 -1.98
N LEU A 316 -8.12 20.34 -2.04
CA LEU A 316 -6.99 21.25 -2.05
C LEU A 316 -6.16 21.19 -0.75
N LYS A 317 -6.84 21.12 0.41
CA LYS A 317 -6.17 20.95 1.70
C LYS A 317 -5.46 19.61 1.80
N GLY A 318 -6.09 18.54 1.32
CA GLY A 318 -5.52 17.20 1.23
C GLY A 318 -4.25 17.20 0.38
N LEU A 319 -4.34 17.67 -0.87
CA LEU A 319 -3.19 17.77 -1.78
C LEU A 319 -2.04 18.57 -1.15
N LYS A 320 -2.34 19.72 -0.53
CA LYS A 320 -1.30 20.52 0.13
C LYS A 320 -0.60 19.77 1.25
N LYS A 321 -1.35 19.05 2.08
CA LYS A 321 -0.80 18.24 3.17
C LYS A 321 0.07 17.11 2.62
N ASP A 322 -0.44 16.36 1.68
CA ASP A 322 0.22 15.20 1.10
C ASP A 322 1.49 15.60 0.33
N ALA A 323 1.42 16.61 -0.53
CA ALA A 323 2.58 17.12 -1.27
C ALA A 323 3.68 17.62 -0.34
N THR A 324 3.34 18.40 0.68
CA THR A 324 4.31 18.86 1.69
C THR A 324 4.95 17.69 2.43
N GLN A 325 4.19 16.63 2.69
CA GLN A 325 4.69 15.43 3.35
C GLN A 325 5.65 14.66 2.45
N VAL A 326 5.26 14.45 1.19
CA VAL A 326 6.09 13.74 0.21
C VAL A 326 7.40 14.48 -0.03
N SER A 327 7.36 15.79 -0.21
CA SER A 327 8.57 16.63 -0.42
C SER A 327 9.55 16.52 0.74
N LYS A 328 9.04 16.57 1.99
CA LYS A 328 9.86 16.43 3.20
C LYS A 328 10.53 15.05 3.32
N ASN A 329 10.04 14.04 2.65
CA ASN A 329 10.65 12.71 2.63
C ASN A 329 11.55 12.53 1.40
N LEU A 330 11.12 12.99 0.23
CA LEU A 330 11.81 12.80 -1.04
C LEU A 330 13.14 13.56 -1.09
N LEU A 331 13.14 14.87 -0.78
CA LEU A 331 14.34 15.71 -0.93
C LEU A 331 15.53 15.23 -0.08
N PRO A 332 15.37 14.91 1.23
CA PRO A 332 16.47 14.34 2.02
C PRO A 332 16.98 12.99 1.52
N ARG A 333 16.11 12.17 0.90
CA ARG A 333 16.52 10.90 0.29
C ARG A 333 17.37 11.13 -0.96
N LEU A 334 17.02 12.09 -1.80
CA LEU A 334 17.85 12.46 -2.95
C LEU A 334 19.21 13.02 -2.52
N GLU A 335 19.25 13.85 -1.48
CA GLU A 335 20.50 14.33 -0.88
C GLU A 335 21.33 13.18 -0.32
N ALA A 336 20.70 12.20 0.33
CA ALA A 336 21.37 11.00 0.82
C ALA A 336 21.89 10.16 -0.35
N ALA A 337 21.10 9.98 -1.42
CA ALA A 337 21.51 9.24 -2.62
C ALA A 337 22.75 9.86 -3.29
N LEU A 338 22.82 11.18 -3.36
CA LEU A 338 24.03 11.89 -3.83
C LEU A 338 25.24 11.56 -2.96
N ARG A 339 25.12 11.64 -1.63
CA ARG A 339 26.21 11.39 -0.68
C ARG A 339 26.67 9.93 -0.65
N THR A 340 25.73 8.98 -0.80
CA THR A 340 25.99 7.53 -0.75
C THR A 340 26.30 6.95 -2.14
N THR A 341 26.39 7.79 -3.16
CA THR A 341 26.62 7.37 -4.55
C THR A 341 25.62 6.30 -5.01
N ARG A 342 24.35 6.42 -4.60
CA ARG A 342 23.30 5.51 -4.98
C ARG A 342 23.02 5.57 -6.49
N ARG A 343 22.76 4.43 -7.09
CA ARG A 343 22.50 4.29 -8.52
C ARG A 343 21.19 3.54 -8.74
N TRP A 344 20.52 3.85 -9.84
CA TRP A 344 19.30 3.20 -10.32
C TRP A 344 19.58 2.56 -11.69
N SER A 345 18.90 1.47 -12.00
CA SER A 345 18.88 0.98 -13.38
C SER A 345 18.20 2.02 -14.29
N LEU A 346 18.53 2.01 -15.58
CA LEU A 346 17.87 2.92 -16.54
C LEU A 346 16.34 2.73 -16.53
N ALA A 347 15.85 1.49 -16.40
CA ALA A 347 14.43 1.18 -16.32
C ALA A 347 13.76 1.77 -15.07
N ASP A 348 14.39 1.62 -13.89
CA ASP A 348 13.90 2.24 -12.65
C ASP A 348 13.95 3.76 -12.75
N PHE A 349 15.01 4.33 -13.33
CA PHE A 349 15.13 5.78 -13.52
C PHE A 349 13.99 6.32 -14.37
N HIS A 350 13.68 5.68 -15.49
CA HIS A 350 12.52 6.06 -16.30
C HIS A 350 11.21 6.00 -15.51
N THR A 351 10.98 4.90 -14.82
CA THR A 351 9.71 4.68 -14.11
C THR A 351 9.54 5.62 -12.91
N LEU A 352 10.58 5.75 -12.09
CA LEU A 352 10.49 6.43 -10.79
C LEU A 352 10.75 7.93 -10.87
N PHE A 353 11.45 8.42 -11.92
CA PHE A 353 11.88 9.82 -11.99
C PHE A 353 11.41 10.53 -13.26
N VAL A 354 11.57 9.92 -14.43
CA VAL A 354 11.21 10.58 -15.70
C VAL A 354 9.69 10.55 -15.94
N ASN A 355 9.08 9.38 -15.82
CA ASN A 355 7.65 9.19 -16.10
C ASN A 355 6.76 9.47 -14.90
N HIS A 356 7.30 9.48 -13.68
CA HIS A 356 6.51 9.71 -12.48
C HIS A 356 6.15 11.19 -12.33
N PRO A 357 4.87 11.56 -12.30
CA PRO A 357 4.42 12.95 -12.45
C PRO A 357 4.90 13.89 -11.33
N PHE A 358 5.09 13.41 -10.10
CA PHE A 358 5.56 14.24 -9.00
C PHE A 358 7.10 14.31 -8.92
N THR A 359 7.81 13.18 -9.01
CA THR A 359 9.28 13.17 -8.94
C THR A 359 9.92 13.86 -10.14
N ARG A 360 9.26 13.80 -11.32
CA ARG A 360 9.69 14.54 -12.52
C ARG A 360 9.95 16.02 -12.25
N LEU A 361 9.18 16.64 -11.36
CA LEU A 361 9.35 18.06 -11.01
C LEU A 361 10.72 18.39 -10.41
N VAL A 362 11.30 17.45 -9.67
CA VAL A 362 12.67 17.61 -9.14
C VAL A 362 13.71 17.02 -10.07
N THR A 363 13.38 15.95 -10.79
CA THR A 363 14.26 15.29 -11.77
C THR A 363 14.77 16.26 -12.81
N GLN A 364 13.93 17.13 -13.33
CA GLN A 364 14.24 18.16 -14.32
C GLN A 364 15.15 19.28 -13.80
N ARG A 365 15.38 19.36 -12.50
CA ARG A 365 16.20 20.39 -11.83
C ARG A 365 17.56 19.87 -11.38
N LEU A 366 17.79 18.57 -11.52
CA LEU A 366 19.01 17.91 -11.12
C LEU A 366 19.87 17.58 -12.34
N ILE A 367 21.18 17.56 -12.12
CA ILE A 367 22.13 16.99 -13.07
C ILE A 367 22.32 15.51 -12.72
N TRP A 368 22.10 14.69 -13.71
CA TRP A 368 22.21 13.23 -13.60
C TRP A 368 23.49 12.75 -14.26
N GLY A 369 24.05 11.67 -13.75
CA GLY A 369 25.25 11.02 -14.26
C GLY A 369 24.93 9.64 -14.80
N VAL A 370 25.68 9.28 -15.85
CA VAL A 370 25.70 7.95 -16.44
C VAL A 370 26.92 7.22 -15.91
N TYR A 371 26.72 6.02 -15.36
CA TYR A 371 27.75 5.21 -14.75
C TYR A 371 27.72 3.78 -15.34
N PRO A 372 28.89 3.16 -15.66
CA PRO A 372 28.90 1.79 -16.14
C PRO A 372 28.63 0.80 -15.00
N ALA A 373 27.92 -0.28 -15.28
CA ALA A 373 27.55 -1.27 -14.28
C ALA A 373 28.77 -1.94 -13.60
N ASN A 374 29.88 -2.09 -14.33
CA ASN A 374 31.12 -2.68 -13.84
C ASN A 374 32.01 -1.70 -13.04
N GLU A 375 31.79 -0.38 -13.21
CA GLU A 375 32.51 0.69 -12.51
C GLU A 375 31.55 1.78 -12.01
N PRO A 376 30.66 1.50 -11.05
CA PRO A 376 29.55 2.40 -10.68
C PRO A 376 29.96 3.72 -10.01
N ARG A 377 31.27 3.93 -9.80
CA ARG A 377 31.86 5.17 -9.30
C ARG A 377 32.44 6.07 -10.40
N ARG A 378 32.56 5.56 -11.61
CA ARG A 378 33.14 6.31 -12.74
C ARG A 378 32.03 7.04 -13.50
N LEU A 379 31.98 8.35 -13.40
CA LEU A 379 31.09 9.16 -14.22
C LEU A 379 31.55 9.12 -15.69
N LEU A 380 30.69 8.65 -16.58
CA LEU A 380 30.95 8.61 -18.03
C LEU A 380 30.48 9.89 -18.69
N ASN A 381 29.27 10.34 -18.34
CA ASN A 381 28.66 11.55 -18.89
C ASN A 381 27.68 12.15 -17.87
N ALA A 382 27.40 13.43 -18.00
CA ALA A 382 26.38 14.12 -17.23
C ALA A 382 25.28 14.63 -18.16
N PHE A 383 24.03 14.61 -17.68
CA PHE A 383 22.88 15.00 -18.47
C PHE A 383 21.80 15.65 -17.61
N ARG A 384 20.87 16.33 -18.24
CA ARG A 384 19.62 16.79 -17.63
C ARG A 384 18.42 16.15 -18.32
N VAL A 385 17.29 16.12 -17.63
CA VAL A 385 16.00 15.68 -18.18
C VAL A 385 15.22 16.91 -18.63
N ALA A 386 14.93 17.00 -19.93
CA ALA A 386 14.14 18.08 -20.51
C ALA A 386 12.65 17.99 -20.13
N ALA A 387 11.86 19.00 -20.50
CA ALA A 387 10.44 19.07 -20.16
C ALA A 387 9.62 17.91 -20.75
N GLU A 388 9.95 17.46 -21.94
CA GLU A 388 9.32 16.32 -22.64
C GLU A 388 9.81 14.95 -22.13
N GLY A 389 10.85 14.93 -21.28
CA GLY A 389 11.46 13.71 -20.74
C GLY A 389 12.66 13.21 -21.52
N GLU A 390 13.12 13.97 -22.52
CA GLU A 390 14.34 13.69 -23.25
C GLU A 390 15.59 13.98 -22.42
N PHE A 391 16.67 13.29 -22.72
CA PHE A 391 17.97 13.49 -22.07
C PHE A 391 18.84 14.41 -22.91
N CYS A 392 19.39 15.45 -22.30
CA CYS A 392 20.22 16.45 -22.98
C CYS A 392 21.56 16.61 -22.27
N ASN A 393 22.62 16.83 -23.08
CA ASN A 393 23.93 17.19 -22.59
C ASN A 393 24.00 18.68 -22.16
N ALA A 394 25.19 19.18 -21.81
CA ALA A 394 25.41 20.57 -21.40
C ALA A 394 25.16 21.58 -22.53
N GLN A 395 25.14 21.18 -23.80
CA GLN A 395 24.87 21.97 -24.97
C GLN A 395 23.40 21.92 -25.42
N ASP A 396 22.54 21.31 -24.61
CA ASP A 396 21.11 21.05 -24.91
C ASP A 396 20.88 20.11 -26.12
N GLU A 397 21.86 19.31 -26.47
CA GLU A 397 21.74 18.32 -27.53
C GLU A 397 21.18 17.00 -26.95
N PRO A 398 20.26 16.33 -27.67
CA PRO A 398 19.73 15.02 -27.24
C PRO A 398 20.85 13.97 -27.16
N ILE A 399 20.76 13.13 -26.12
CA ILE A 399 21.69 12.01 -25.95
C ILE A 399 20.93 10.71 -25.70
N ASP A 400 21.47 9.62 -26.22
CA ASP A 400 21.01 8.26 -25.90
C ASP A 400 21.81 7.69 -24.74
N LEU A 401 21.13 7.01 -23.82
CA LEU A 401 21.76 6.34 -22.69
C LEU A 401 21.91 4.84 -22.98
N PRO A 402 23.08 4.23 -22.64
CA PRO A 402 23.26 2.79 -22.76
C PRO A 402 22.21 2.03 -21.96
N ALA A 403 21.68 0.93 -22.51
CA ALA A 403 20.62 0.15 -21.87
C ALA A 403 21.02 -0.47 -20.53
N ASP A 404 22.30 -0.75 -20.32
CA ASP A 404 22.91 -1.31 -19.12
C ASP A 404 23.48 -0.24 -18.19
N ALA A 405 23.29 1.05 -18.52
CA ALA A 405 23.77 2.16 -17.71
C ALA A 405 23.09 2.20 -16.33
N LEU A 406 23.87 2.54 -15.33
CA LEU A 406 23.39 2.98 -14.04
C LEU A 406 23.28 4.51 -14.02
N ILE A 407 22.17 5.02 -13.48
CA ILE A 407 21.90 6.44 -13.39
C ILE A 407 22.01 6.88 -11.93
N GLY A 408 22.63 8.02 -11.68
CA GLY A 408 22.73 8.59 -10.34
C GLY A 408 22.78 10.12 -10.39
N ILE A 409 22.58 10.78 -9.26
CA ILE A 409 22.75 12.22 -9.17
C ILE A 409 24.27 12.51 -9.28
N ALA A 410 24.66 13.34 -10.27
CA ALA A 410 26.06 13.66 -10.51
C ALA A 410 26.59 14.59 -9.42
N HIS A 411 27.69 14.20 -8.77
CA HIS A 411 28.35 15.08 -7.82
C HIS A 411 29.22 16.10 -8.57
N PRO A 412 29.21 17.40 -8.22
CA PRO A 412 30.01 18.42 -8.94
C PRO A 412 31.52 18.12 -9.00
N LEU A 413 32.06 17.35 -8.05
CA LEU A 413 33.47 16.93 -8.04
C LEU A 413 33.80 15.80 -9.02
N GLU A 414 32.80 15.06 -9.49
CA GLU A 414 32.97 14.01 -10.49
C GLU A 414 32.95 14.56 -11.93
N MET A 415 32.40 15.77 -12.11
CA MET A 415 32.18 16.37 -13.41
C MET A 415 33.45 17.05 -13.94
N THR A 416 33.79 16.81 -15.21
CA THR A 416 34.82 17.55 -15.93
C THR A 416 34.35 18.96 -16.28
N ALA A 417 35.25 19.83 -16.76
CA ALA A 417 34.88 21.18 -17.19
C ALA A 417 33.90 21.18 -18.39
N GLU A 418 33.93 20.12 -19.21
CA GLU A 418 33.07 19.98 -20.40
C GLU A 418 31.65 19.50 -20.00
N MET A 419 31.52 18.84 -18.83
CA MET A 419 30.24 18.35 -18.32
C MET A 419 29.48 19.38 -17.46
N ARG A 420 30.13 20.49 -17.12
CA ARG A 420 29.58 21.60 -16.34
C ARG A 420 29.01 22.70 -17.22
#